data_7711795897bb73c465eabd7bbb5bef5b
#
_entry.id   7711795897bb73c465eabd7bbb5bef5b
#
_cell.length_a   1.000
_cell.length_b   1.000
_cell.length_c   1.000
_cell.angle_alpha   90.00
_cell.angle_beta   90.00
_cell.angle_gamma   90.00
#
_symmetry.space_group_name_H-M   'P 1'
#
loop_
_entity.id
_entity.type
_entity.pdbx_description
1 polymer ?
#
loop_
_entity_poly.entity_id
_entity_poly.type
_entity_poly.pdbx_seq_one_letter_code
_entity_poly.pdbx_strand_id
1 'polypeptide(L)' 'IKKSIEKLAPDWNQQALKAARKINEQGPPLPKDQLKYMLKVHQRFTEEQAQYAIDHL' A
#
# COMPACT_ATOMS: atom_id res chain seq x y z
N ILE A 1 25.46 -7.21 -3.72
CA ILE A 1 25.69 -6.92 -5.10
C ILE A 1 24.44 -6.45 -5.77
N LYS A 2 23.53 -7.33 -5.94
CA LYS A 2 22.27 -6.97 -6.55
C LYS A 2 21.45 -6.12 -5.65
N LYS A 3 21.76 -6.15 -4.41
CA LYS A 3 20.97 -5.42 -3.45
C LYS A 3 21.01 -3.93 -3.64
N SER A 4 22.11 -3.45 -4.15
CA SER A 4 22.23 -2.02 -4.34
C SER A 4 21.18 -1.51 -5.31
N ILE A 5 20.79 -2.33 -6.24
CA ILE A 5 19.79 -1.94 -7.21
C ILE A 5 18.44 -1.75 -6.55
N GLU A 6 18.15 -2.58 -5.60
CA GLU A 6 16.87 -2.49 -4.92
C GLU A 6 16.69 -1.21 -4.16
N LYS A 7 17.78 -0.66 -3.67
CA LYS A 7 17.71 0.58 -2.95
C LYS A 7 17.27 1.72 -3.83
N LEU A 8 17.69 1.68 -5.07
CA LEU A 8 17.35 2.73 -6.00
C LEU A 8 15.90 2.70 -6.40
N ALA A 9 15.28 1.55 -6.25
CA ALA A 9 13.89 1.39 -6.64
C ALA A 9 13.10 0.78 -5.50
N PRO A 10 12.67 1.59 -4.55
CA PRO A 10 11.89 1.07 -3.42
C PRO A 10 10.61 0.42 -3.92
N ASP A 11 10.21 -0.61 -3.21
CA ASP A 11 9.03 -1.36 -3.59
C ASP A 11 7.78 -0.62 -3.10
N TRP A 12 7.25 0.22 -3.96
CA TRP A 12 6.06 1.00 -3.62
C TRP A 12 4.85 0.11 -3.35
N ASN A 13 4.81 -1.04 -4.01
CA ASN A 13 3.72 -1.97 -3.77
C ASN A 13 3.75 -2.46 -2.33
N GLN A 14 4.95 -2.77 -1.84
CA GLN A 14 5.09 -3.20 -0.46
C GLN A 14 4.76 -2.08 0.52
N GLN A 15 5.14 -0.87 0.18
CA GLN A 15 4.81 0.26 1.03
C GLN A 15 3.30 0.44 1.12
N ALA A 16 2.62 0.32 0.00
CA ALA A 16 1.18 0.44 -0.02
C ALA A 16 0.53 -0.66 0.81
N LEU A 17 1.05 -1.87 0.70
CA LEU A 17 0.53 -2.98 1.47
C LEU A 17 0.68 -2.75 2.96
N LYS A 18 1.84 -2.29 3.37
CA LYS A 18 2.07 -1.99 4.78
C LYS A 18 1.13 -0.91 5.27
N ALA A 19 0.93 0.13 4.48
CA ALA A 19 0.04 1.21 4.86
C ALA A 19 -1.39 0.70 5.01
N ALA A 20 -1.82 -0.13 4.08
CA ALA A 20 -3.17 -0.67 4.12
C ALA A 20 -3.37 -1.53 5.35
N ARG A 21 -2.39 -2.37 5.67
CA ARG A 21 -2.48 -3.21 6.84
C ARG A 21 -2.54 -2.39 8.12
N LYS A 22 -1.74 -1.34 8.16
CA LYS A 22 -1.71 -0.48 9.34
C LYS A 22 -3.06 0.19 9.56
N ILE A 23 -3.65 0.70 8.51
CA ILE A 23 -4.96 1.32 8.60
C ILE A 23 -5.99 0.31 9.08
N ASN A 24 -5.92 -0.89 8.54
CA ASN A 24 -6.86 -1.93 8.88
C ASN A 24 -6.73 -2.39 10.32
N GLU A 25 -5.51 -2.35 10.85
CA GLU A 25 -5.28 -2.79 12.23
C GLU A 25 -5.63 -1.72 13.25
N GLN A 26 -5.34 -0.47 12.93
CA GLN A 26 -5.52 0.60 13.91
C GLN A 26 -6.95 1.10 13.97
N GLY A 27 -7.73 0.83 12.96
CA GLY A 27 -9.11 1.30 12.95
C GLY A 27 -10.07 0.14 12.75
N PRO A 28 -11.34 0.46 12.65
CA PRO A 28 -12.32 -0.56 12.33
C PRO A 28 -12.06 -1.09 10.93
N PRO A 29 -12.42 -2.34 10.67
CA PRO A 29 -12.20 -2.91 9.35
C PRO A 29 -12.96 -2.11 8.30
N LEU A 30 -12.26 -1.75 7.24
CA LEU A 30 -12.83 -0.96 6.16
C LEU A 30 -13.02 -1.83 4.93
N PRO A 31 -14.03 -1.52 4.11
CA PRO A 31 -14.18 -2.22 2.84
C PRO A 31 -13.00 -1.88 1.94
N LYS A 32 -12.77 -2.75 0.97
CA LYS A 32 -11.62 -2.58 0.08
C LYS A 32 -11.67 -1.25 -0.66
N ASP A 33 -12.87 -0.87 -1.09
CA ASP A 33 -13.01 0.40 -1.80
C ASP A 33 -12.57 1.57 -0.94
N GLN A 34 -12.93 1.53 0.33
CA GLN A 34 -12.57 2.59 1.25
C GLN A 34 -11.05 2.61 1.47
N LEU A 35 -10.46 1.45 1.66
CA LEU A 35 -9.03 1.36 1.84
C LEU A 35 -8.29 1.88 0.62
N LYS A 36 -8.77 1.51 -0.55
CA LYS A 36 -8.14 1.96 -1.78
C LYS A 36 -8.19 3.48 -1.88
N TYR A 37 -9.33 4.05 -1.54
CA TYR A 37 -9.49 5.50 -1.56
C TYR A 37 -8.50 6.15 -0.60
N MET A 38 -8.40 5.60 0.61
CA MET A 38 -7.50 6.15 1.61
C MET A 38 -6.05 6.09 1.14
N LEU A 39 -5.67 5.00 0.52
CA LEU A 39 -4.31 4.87 0.04
C LEU A 39 -4.00 5.88 -1.06
N LYS A 40 -4.95 6.12 -1.94
CA LYS A 40 -4.74 7.05 -3.04
C LYS A 40 -4.72 8.49 -2.57
N VAL A 41 -5.60 8.84 -1.66
CA VAL A 41 -5.76 10.23 -1.22
C VAL A 41 -4.79 10.57 -0.09
N HIS A 42 -4.76 9.76 0.93
CA HIS A 42 -3.96 10.06 2.11
C HIS A 42 -2.51 9.68 1.96
N GLN A 43 -2.25 8.54 1.33
CA GLN A 43 -0.89 8.05 1.16
C GLN A 43 -0.33 8.40 -0.20
N ARG A 44 -1.18 8.87 -1.10
CA ARG A 44 -0.75 9.29 -2.44
C ARG A 44 -0.13 8.16 -3.26
N PHE A 45 -0.58 6.96 -3.02
CA PHE A 45 -0.18 5.85 -3.86
C PHE A 45 -0.95 5.89 -5.17
N THR A 46 -0.41 5.25 -6.19
CA THR A 46 -1.12 5.14 -7.45
C THR A 46 -2.24 4.11 -7.31
N GLU A 47 -3.14 4.14 -8.27
CA GLU A 47 -4.24 3.19 -8.26
C GLU A 47 -3.72 1.76 -8.30
N GLU A 48 -2.69 1.51 -9.08
CA GLU A 48 -2.12 0.18 -9.17
C GLU A 48 -1.52 -0.26 -7.84
N GLN A 49 -0.84 0.64 -7.19
CA GLN A 49 -0.23 0.33 -5.91
C GLN A 49 -1.30 0.07 -4.85
N ALA A 50 -2.32 0.89 -4.84
CA ALA A 50 -3.42 0.69 -3.90
C ALA A 50 -4.13 -0.63 -4.17
N GLN A 51 -4.34 -0.95 -5.43
CA GLN A 51 -4.99 -2.19 -5.79
C GLN A 51 -4.15 -3.39 -5.36
N TYR A 52 -2.84 -3.29 -5.56
CA TYR A 52 -1.95 -4.35 -5.14
C TYR A 52 -2.08 -4.59 -3.63
N ALA A 53 -2.08 -3.51 -2.88
CA ALA A 53 -2.16 -3.61 -1.42
C ALA A 53 -3.46 -4.29 -1.00
N ILE A 54 -4.55 -3.92 -1.63
CA ILE A 54 -5.84 -4.50 -1.29
C ILE A 54 -5.91 -5.97 -1.65
N ASP A 55 -5.36 -6.32 -2.79
CA ASP A 55 -5.38 -7.70 -3.25
C ASP A 55 -4.58 -8.61 -2.34
N HIS A 56 -3.56 -8.08 -1.69
CA HIS A 56 -2.67 -8.87 -0.86
C HIS A 56 -2.98 -8.74 0.63
N LEU A 57 -4.03 -8.05 0.98
CA LEU A 57 -4.48 -8.03 2.36
C LEU A 57 -5.19 -9.34 2.73
#